data_be2305903d4d4bca4e0f99b796a86c23
#
_entry.id   be2305903d4d4bca4e0f99b796a86c23
#
_cell.length_a   1.000
_cell.length_b   1.000
_cell.length_c   1.000
_cell.angle_alpha   90.00
_cell.angle_beta   90.00
_cell.angle_gamma   90.00
#
_symmetry.space_group_name_H-M   'P 1'
#
loop_
_entity.id
_entity.type
_entity.pdbx_description
1 polymer ?
#
loop_
_entity_poly.entity_id
_entity_poly.type
_entity_poly.pdbx_seq_one_letter_code
_entity_poly.pdbx_strand_id
1 'polypeptide(L)'
;CIDRGCIALAKQYNANGADELLVFDLSDSDEDHEESIDLIKKINRIISIPMVAGGNIRRAEDVKKLLYAGVKRAMLNFSKKVSIDLIKEVSLRFGKEKIAVSLNDFDTLFKQQHLIEQYSSEIVFMHRLDLNSVVNVTEIPCVVVTDTMDESEILRILKSNGVKGVSGMFISSVDMDFNDFKEVCMRAGIKMTSFESMMDFPSL
;
A
#
# COMPACT_ATOMS: atom_id res chain seq x y z
N CYS A 1 -18.67 -5.31 16.05
CA CYS A 1 -18.84 -3.99 15.41
C CYS A 1 -17.56 -3.38 14.84
N ILE A 2 -16.51 -4.18 14.62
CA ILE A 2 -15.27 -3.78 13.97
C ILE A 2 -15.57 -3.32 12.54
N ASP A 3 -16.45 -3.98 11.82
CA ASP A 3 -16.84 -3.70 10.44
C ASP A 3 -17.32 -2.26 10.20
N ARG A 4 -18.15 -1.72 11.10
CA ARG A 4 -18.71 -0.36 10.93
C ARG A 4 -17.63 0.71 11.08
N GLY A 5 -16.65 0.50 11.96
CA GLY A 5 -15.52 1.40 12.15
C GLY A 5 -14.63 1.45 10.92
N CYS A 6 -14.22 0.29 10.38
CA CYS A 6 -13.38 0.20 9.20
C CYS A 6 -14.05 0.81 7.95
N ILE A 7 -15.35 0.57 7.76
CA ILE A 7 -16.14 1.14 6.65
C ILE A 7 -16.20 2.65 6.76
N ALA A 8 -16.47 3.19 7.96
CA ALA A 8 -16.54 4.63 8.19
C ALA A 8 -15.19 5.30 7.94
N LEU A 9 -14.11 4.71 8.42
CA LEU A 9 -12.74 5.19 8.19
C LEU A 9 -12.37 5.19 6.71
N ALA A 10 -12.67 4.12 5.98
CA ALA A 10 -12.40 4.03 4.56
C ALA A 10 -13.13 5.11 3.75
N LYS A 11 -14.41 5.37 4.08
CA LYS A 11 -15.17 6.47 3.48
C LYS A 11 -14.55 7.82 3.75
N GLN A 12 -14.09 8.03 4.98
CA GLN A 12 -13.49 9.30 5.40
C GLN A 12 -12.16 9.53 4.66
N TYR A 13 -11.27 8.54 4.60
CA TYR A 13 -10.03 8.66 3.84
C TYR A 13 -10.28 8.93 2.36
N ASN A 14 -11.26 8.23 1.77
CA ASN A 14 -11.66 8.46 0.38
C ASN A 14 -12.19 9.90 0.18
N ALA A 15 -13.02 10.40 1.10
CA ALA A 15 -13.58 11.75 1.01
C ALA A 15 -12.54 12.85 1.23
N ASN A 16 -11.56 12.60 2.10
CA ASN A 16 -10.51 13.55 2.46
C ASN A 16 -9.33 13.56 1.46
N GLY A 17 -9.42 12.85 0.34
CA GLY A 17 -8.44 12.95 -0.73
C GLY A 17 -7.22 12.02 -0.61
N ALA A 18 -7.32 10.91 0.13
CA ALA A 18 -6.29 9.87 0.10
C ALA A 18 -6.13 9.29 -1.32
N ASP A 19 -4.90 8.95 -1.73
CA ASP A 19 -4.63 8.43 -3.07
C ASP A 19 -4.82 6.92 -3.18
N GLU A 20 -4.61 6.19 -2.09
CA GLU A 20 -4.70 4.73 -2.03
C GLU A 20 -4.97 4.28 -0.60
N LEU A 21 -5.73 3.23 -0.41
CA LEU A 21 -6.00 2.65 0.90
C LEU A 21 -5.15 1.39 1.10
N LEU A 22 -4.37 1.36 2.20
CA LEU A 22 -3.60 0.19 2.60
C LEU A 22 -4.34 -0.54 3.73
N VAL A 23 -4.68 -1.81 3.51
CA VAL A 23 -5.47 -2.63 4.43
C VAL A 23 -4.69 -3.87 4.86
N PHE A 24 -4.63 -4.11 6.16
CA PHE A 24 -3.99 -5.28 6.74
C PHE A 24 -5.02 -6.18 7.40
N ASP A 25 -5.07 -7.43 6.97
CA ASP A 25 -5.77 -8.49 7.65
C ASP A 25 -4.89 -9.06 8.77
N LEU A 26 -5.32 -8.88 10.00
CA LEU A 26 -4.65 -9.33 11.21
C LEU A 26 -5.39 -10.51 11.87
N SER A 27 -6.23 -11.21 11.12
CA SER A 27 -6.98 -12.36 11.62
C SER A 27 -6.07 -13.52 12.04
N ASP A 28 -6.47 -14.23 13.08
CA ASP A 28 -5.73 -15.37 13.63
C ASP A 28 -6.29 -16.72 13.15
N SER A 29 -7.52 -16.74 12.65
CA SER A 29 -8.21 -17.94 12.16
C SER A 29 -8.57 -17.84 10.69
N ASP A 30 -8.85 -18.98 10.05
CA ASP A 30 -9.33 -19.02 8.68
C ASP A 30 -10.75 -18.45 8.54
N GLU A 31 -11.58 -18.55 9.57
CA GLU A 31 -12.94 -17.97 9.61
C GLU A 31 -12.87 -16.44 9.64
N ASP A 32 -12.08 -15.88 10.54
CA ASP A 32 -11.86 -14.43 10.63
C ASP A 32 -11.23 -13.87 9.35
N HIS A 33 -10.35 -14.66 8.69
CA HIS A 33 -9.77 -14.30 7.39
C HIS A 33 -10.84 -14.18 6.30
N GLU A 34 -11.79 -15.10 6.22
CA GLU A 34 -12.90 -15.01 5.26
C GLU A 34 -13.78 -13.77 5.54
N GLU A 35 -14.06 -13.48 6.82
CA GLU A 35 -14.78 -12.27 7.21
C GLU A 35 -14.02 -11.00 6.82
N SER A 36 -12.69 -10.99 6.98
CA SER A 36 -11.83 -9.88 6.55
C SER A 36 -11.87 -9.66 5.04
N ILE A 37 -11.87 -10.72 4.23
CA ILE A 37 -12.02 -10.63 2.77
C ILE A 37 -13.38 -10.06 2.39
N ASP A 38 -14.46 -10.49 3.06
CA ASP A 38 -15.80 -9.94 2.83
C ASP A 38 -15.89 -8.46 3.22
N LEU A 39 -15.21 -8.05 4.29
CA LEU A 39 -15.12 -6.66 4.69
C LEU A 39 -14.34 -5.82 3.64
N ILE A 40 -13.21 -6.32 3.15
CA ILE A 40 -12.43 -5.70 2.07
C ILE A 40 -13.31 -5.49 0.83
N LYS A 41 -14.11 -6.50 0.46
CA LYS A 41 -15.05 -6.40 -0.65
C LYS A 41 -16.15 -5.36 -0.42
N LYS A 42 -16.67 -5.23 0.80
CA LYS A 42 -17.63 -4.17 1.17
C LYS A 42 -17.00 -2.78 1.07
N ILE A 43 -15.77 -2.61 1.57
CA ILE A 43 -15.02 -1.37 1.49
C ILE A 43 -14.79 -0.97 0.02
N ASN A 44 -14.29 -1.90 -0.80
CA ASN A 44 -14.01 -1.62 -2.22
C ASN A 44 -15.23 -1.12 -3.01
N ARG A 45 -16.44 -1.52 -2.61
CA ARG A 45 -17.67 -1.07 -3.28
C ARG A 45 -18.08 0.37 -2.97
N ILE A 46 -17.53 0.96 -1.93
CA ILE A 46 -17.95 2.28 -1.40
C ILE A 46 -16.89 3.35 -1.48
N ILE A 47 -15.67 3.01 -1.92
CA ILE A 47 -14.57 3.94 -2.17
C ILE A 47 -14.27 3.98 -3.66
N SER A 48 -13.71 5.08 -4.13
CA SER A 48 -13.25 5.25 -5.51
C SER A 48 -11.72 5.14 -5.65
N ILE A 49 -11.00 5.29 -4.55
CA ILE A 49 -9.54 5.16 -4.52
C ILE A 49 -9.12 3.69 -4.57
N PRO A 50 -7.98 3.37 -5.20
CA PRO A 50 -7.46 2.00 -5.23
C PRO A 50 -7.10 1.49 -3.85
N MET A 51 -7.13 0.17 -3.69
CA MET A 51 -6.80 -0.49 -2.43
C MET A 51 -5.69 -1.52 -2.63
N VAL A 52 -4.72 -1.52 -1.71
CA VAL A 52 -3.73 -2.57 -1.53
C VAL A 52 -4.06 -3.30 -0.24
N ALA A 53 -4.19 -4.61 -0.29
CA ALA A 53 -4.52 -5.40 0.89
C ALA A 53 -3.55 -6.57 1.09
N GLY A 54 -3.21 -6.84 2.33
CA GLY A 54 -2.31 -7.92 2.73
C GLY A 54 -2.58 -8.38 4.16
N GLY A 55 -1.69 -9.23 4.65
CA GLY A 55 -1.86 -9.91 5.93
C GLY A 55 -2.53 -11.28 5.75
N ASN A 56 -2.15 -12.22 6.58
CA ASN A 56 -2.66 -13.59 6.62
C ASN A 56 -2.73 -14.35 5.26
N ILE A 57 -1.96 -13.94 4.26
CA ILE A 57 -1.87 -14.62 2.96
C ILE A 57 -0.94 -15.82 3.11
N ARG A 58 -1.47 -17.02 2.91
CA ARG A 58 -0.75 -18.30 3.06
C ARG A 58 -0.66 -19.11 1.75
N ARG A 59 -1.55 -18.87 0.79
CA ARG A 59 -1.68 -19.62 -0.46
C ARG A 59 -2.19 -18.75 -1.60
N ALA A 60 -2.01 -19.21 -2.83
CA ALA A 60 -2.42 -18.48 -4.03
C ALA A 60 -3.93 -18.21 -4.09
N GLU A 61 -4.74 -19.05 -3.44
CA GLU A 61 -6.19 -18.85 -3.38
C GLU A 61 -6.57 -17.61 -2.55
N ASP A 62 -5.81 -17.28 -1.49
CA ASP A 62 -6.04 -16.08 -0.68
C ASP A 62 -5.77 -14.82 -1.53
N VAL A 63 -4.69 -14.83 -2.33
CA VAL A 63 -4.41 -13.74 -3.29
C VAL A 63 -5.53 -13.60 -4.30
N LYS A 64 -6.03 -14.71 -4.86
CA LYS A 64 -7.14 -14.69 -5.81
C LYS A 64 -8.40 -14.09 -5.20
N LYS A 65 -8.74 -14.45 -3.95
CA LYS A 65 -9.91 -13.90 -3.24
C LYS A 65 -9.78 -12.39 -3.06
N LEU A 66 -8.62 -11.90 -2.63
CA LEU A 66 -8.35 -10.46 -2.50
C LEU A 66 -8.50 -9.72 -3.84
N LEU A 67 -7.92 -10.24 -4.92
CA LEU A 67 -8.05 -9.64 -6.25
C LEU A 67 -9.52 -9.63 -6.72
N TYR A 68 -10.29 -10.69 -6.46
CA TYR A 68 -11.74 -10.75 -6.76
C TYR A 68 -12.58 -9.87 -5.83
N ALA A 69 -12.09 -9.55 -4.63
CA ALA A 69 -12.69 -8.54 -3.77
C ALA A 69 -12.47 -7.11 -4.29
N GLY A 70 -11.64 -6.94 -5.33
CA GLY A 70 -11.42 -5.69 -6.05
C GLY A 70 -10.16 -4.92 -5.63
N VAL A 71 -9.26 -5.52 -4.83
CA VAL A 71 -8.00 -4.85 -4.52
C VAL A 71 -7.15 -4.69 -5.78
N LYS A 72 -6.45 -3.57 -5.89
CA LYS A 72 -5.54 -3.28 -6.99
C LYS A 72 -4.32 -4.19 -6.94
N ARG A 73 -3.77 -4.40 -5.75
CA ARG A 73 -2.63 -5.29 -5.48
C ARG A 73 -2.83 -6.07 -4.19
N ALA A 74 -2.47 -7.34 -4.21
CA ALA A 74 -2.28 -8.14 -3.00
C ALA A 74 -0.86 -7.94 -2.50
N MET A 75 -0.70 -7.69 -1.19
CA MET A 75 0.59 -7.42 -0.57
C MET A 75 1.05 -8.63 0.25
N LEU A 76 2.19 -9.19 -0.12
CA LEU A 76 2.78 -10.36 0.52
C LEU A 76 4.04 -9.96 1.31
N ASN A 77 4.21 -10.60 2.48
CA ASN A 77 5.38 -10.37 3.32
C ASN A 77 6.61 -11.10 2.75
N PHE A 78 7.63 -10.36 2.36
CA PHE A 78 8.86 -10.90 1.78
C PHE A 78 9.87 -11.41 2.83
N SER A 79 9.63 -11.19 4.12
CA SER A 79 10.56 -11.60 5.20
C SER A 79 10.59 -13.11 5.46
N LYS A 80 9.63 -13.87 4.93
CA LYS A 80 9.52 -15.32 5.15
C LYS A 80 9.88 -16.10 3.87
N LYS A 81 10.76 -17.11 3.99
CA LYS A 81 11.18 -17.94 2.84
C LYS A 81 10.00 -18.60 2.11
N VAL A 82 9.00 -19.07 2.85
CA VAL A 82 7.77 -19.65 2.29
C VAL A 82 7.00 -18.64 1.43
N SER A 83 7.06 -17.37 1.78
CA SER A 83 6.39 -16.30 1.02
C SER A 83 7.05 -16.03 -0.32
N ILE A 84 8.36 -16.27 -0.49
CA ILE A 84 9.08 -16.03 -1.75
C ILE A 84 8.57 -16.94 -2.86
N ASP A 85 8.38 -18.23 -2.58
CA ASP A 85 7.87 -19.19 -3.58
C ASP A 85 6.40 -18.88 -3.92
N LEU A 86 5.60 -18.49 -2.95
CA LEU A 86 4.24 -18.03 -3.18
C LEU A 86 4.21 -16.74 -4.03
N ILE A 87 5.10 -15.78 -3.79
CA ILE A 87 5.19 -14.54 -4.57
C ILE A 87 5.49 -14.86 -6.04
N LYS A 88 6.41 -15.78 -6.32
CA LYS A 88 6.71 -16.25 -7.68
C LYS A 88 5.47 -16.88 -8.33
N GLU A 89 4.81 -17.82 -7.63
CA GLU A 89 3.62 -18.48 -8.12
C GLU A 89 2.52 -17.49 -8.49
N VAL A 90 2.16 -16.58 -7.56
CA VAL A 90 1.05 -15.65 -7.78
C VAL A 90 1.38 -14.58 -8.81
N SER A 91 2.64 -14.14 -8.88
CA SER A 91 3.09 -13.21 -9.91
C SER A 91 3.01 -13.82 -11.31
N LEU A 92 3.40 -15.07 -11.48
CA LEU A 92 3.27 -15.77 -12.75
C LEU A 92 1.80 -16.03 -13.14
N ARG A 93 0.93 -16.22 -12.14
CA ARG A 93 -0.49 -16.53 -12.36
C ARG A 93 -1.36 -15.30 -12.61
N PHE A 94 -1.10 -14.19 -11.91
CA PHE A 94 -1.96 -13.00 -11.91
C PHE A 94 -1.30 -11.76 -12.52
N GLY A 95 0.00 -11.81 -12.79
CA GLY A 95 0.81 -10.68 -13.22
C GLY A 95 1.48 -9.95 -12.05
N LYS A 96 2.72 -9.52 -12.24
CA LYS A 96 3.50 -8.81 -11.20
C LYS A 96 2.87 -7.47 -10.80
N GLU A 97 2.13 -6.85 -11.69
CA GLU A 97 1.40 -5.58 -11.46
C GLU A 97 0.28 -5.72 -10.40
N LYS A 98 -0.12 -6.93 -10.10
CA LYS A 98 -1.11 -7.27 -9.06
C LYS A 98 -0.47 -7.59 -7.71
N ILE A 99 0.85 -7.56 -7.62
CA ILE A 99 1.61 -7.97 -6.43
C ILE A 99 2.39 -6.78 -5.89
N ALA A 100 2.20 -6.49 -4.60
CA ALA A 100 3.08 -5.68 -3.77
C ALA A 100 3.80 -6.58 -2.77
N VAL A 101 4.97 -6.16 -2.32
CA VAL A 101 5.70 -6.86 -1.25
C VAL A 101 5.94 -5.95 -0.07
N SER A 102 5.78 -6.46 1.14
CA SER A 102 6.18 -5.74 2.35
C SER A 102 7.56 -6.17 2.83
N LEU A 103 8.37 -5.21 3.22
CA LEU A 103 9.72 -5.36 3.74
C LEU A 103 9.88 -4.64 5.08
N ASN A 104 10.71 -5.20 5.95
CA ASN A 104 11.03 -4.59 7.24
C ASN A 104 12.41 -3.91 7.26
N ASP A 105 13.27 -4.21 6.30
CA ASP A 105 14.66 -3.74 6.28
C ASP A 105 15.22 -3.63 4.86
N PHE A 106 16.30 -2.87 4.72
CA PHE A 106 17.02 -2.69 3.47
C PHE A 106 17.89 -3.85 3.06
N ASP A 107 18.42 -4.56 4.03
CA ASP A 107 19.29 -5.71 3.79
C ASP A 107 18.55 -6.75 2.96
N THR A 108 17.28 -6.97 3.27
CA THR A 108 16.41 -7.87 2.49
C THR A 108 16.22 -7.36 1.07
N LEU A 109 15.96 -6.05 0.89
CA LEU A 109 15.85 -5.47 -0.44
C LEU A 109 17.16 -5.65 -1.22
N PHE A 110 18.29 -5.29 -0.63
CA PHE A 110 19.58 -5.34 -1.29
C PHE A 110 19.96 -6.78 -1.73
N LYS A 111 19.73 -7.77 -0.86
CA LYS A 111 20.04 -9.18 -1.13
C LYS A 111 19.10 -9.82 -2.13
N GLN A 112 17.86 -9.36 -2.24
CA GLN A 112 16.79 -9.99 -3.00
C GLN A 112 16.22 -9.10 -4.11
N GLN A 113 16.87 -7.98 -4.42
CA GLN A 113 16.39 -6.96 -5.36
C GLN A 113 15.86 -7.56 -6.65
N HIS A 114 16.64 -8.42 -7.28
CA HIS A 114 16.28 -9.04 -8.56
C HIS A 114 14.96 -9.83 -8.48
N LEU A 115 14.74 -10.59 -7.41
CA LEU A 115 13.50 -11.35 -7.23
C LEU A 115 12.32 -10.41 -6.97
N ILE A 116 12.52 -9.37 -6.17
CA ILE A 116 11.49 -8.38 -5.86
C ILE A 116 11.07 -7.66 -7.15
N GLU A 117 12.01 -7.18 -7.94
CA GLU A 117 11.73 -6.47 -9.20
C GLU A 117 11.13 -7.39 -10.29
N GLN A 118 11.50 -8.66 -10.28
CA GLN A 118 10.95 -9.63 -11.22
C GLN A 118 9.49 -9.98 -10.94
N TYR A 119 9.09 -10.10 -9.66
CA TYR A 119 7.81 -10.68 -9.25
C TYR A 119 6.85 -9.71 -8.54
N SER A 120 7.23 -8.46 -8.35
CA SER A 120 6.35 -7.45 -7.76
C SER A 120 6.44 -6.11 -8.50
N SER A 121 5.48 -5.24 -8.24
CA SER A 121 5.39 -3.91 -8.85
C SER A 121 5.47 -2.77 -7.84
N GLU A 122 5.48 -3.08 -6.55
CA GLU A 122 5.54 -2.10 -5.48
C GLU A 122 6.15 -2.71 -4.22
N ILE A 123 6.92 -1.90 -3.50
CA ILE A 123 7.46 -2.23 -2.19
C ILE A 123 6.77 -1.37 -1.13
N VAL A 124 6.34 -2.00 -0.05
CA VAL A 124 5.84 -1.32 1.14
C VAL A 124 6.80 -1.57 2.30
N PHE A 125 7.52 -0.55 2.71
CA PHE A 125 8.37 -0.61 3.89
C PHE A 125 7.53 -0.40 5.15
N MET A 126 7.56 -1.41 6.06
CA MET A 126 6.69 -1.47 7.23
C MET A 126 7.21 -0.72 8.45
N HIS A 127 8.43 -0.24 8.40
CA HIS A 127 9.08 0.49 9.49
C HIS A 127 9.84 1.69 8.98
N ARG A 128 10.07 2.66 9.89
CA ARG A 128 10.96 3.79 9.66
C ARG A 128 12.34 3.29 9.26
N LEU A 129 12.77 3.67 8.08
CA LEU A 129 14.06 3.32 7.51
C LEU A 129 15.00 4.53 7.60
N ASP A 130 16.31 4.27 7.72
CA ASP A 130 17.28 5.30 7.39
C ASP A 130 17.24 5.55 5.88
N LEU A 131 16.48 6.56 5.50
CA LEU A 131 16.18 6.89 4.11
C LEU A 131 17.40 7.34 3.30
N ASN A 132 18.52 7.65 3.95
CA ASN A 132 19.77 7.92 3.25
C ASN A 132 20.27 6.67 2.49
N SER A 133 19.79 5.50 2.88
CA SER A 133 20.14 4.20 2.26
C SER A 133 19.17 3.77 1.14
N VAL A 134 17.99 4.39 1.00
CA VAL A 134 16.97 4.02 -0.05
C VAL A 134 17.40 4.47 -1.44
N VAL A 135 18.33 5.39 -1.53
CA VAL A 135 18.68 6.05 -2.77
C VAL A 135 19.27 5.05 -3.76
N ASN A 136 18.56 4.79 -4.85
CA ASN A 136 19.02 4.05 -6.03
C ASN A 136 19.17 2.52 -5.92
N VAL A 137 18.49 1.86 -4.96
CA VAL A 137 18.59 0.40 -4.85
C VAL A 137 17.59 -0.34 -5.74
N THR A 138 16.46 0.27 -6.08
CA THR A 138 15.41 -0.40 -6.87
C THR A 138 14.73 0.54 -7.86
N GLU A 139 14.28 -0.01 -8.99
CA GLU A 139 13.50 0.71 -10.00
C GLU A 139 11.99 0.72 -9.72
N ILE A 140 11.52 -0.17 -8.83
CA ILE A 140 10.09 -0.22 -8.51
C ILE A 140 9.73 0.76 -7.39
N PRO A 141 8.53 1.36 -7.45
CA PRO A 141 8.10 2.40 -6.51
C PRO A 141 7.96 1.86 -5.08
N CYS A 142 8.37 2.68 -4.11
CA CYS A 142 8.31 2.36 -2.69
C CYS A 142 7.28 3.22 -1.98
N VAL A 143 6.49 2.61 -1.10
CA VAL A 143 5.65 3.29 -0.09
C VAL A 143 6.29 3.06 1.28
N VAL A 144 6.41 4.11 2.07
CA VAL A 144 6.99 4.04 3.41
C VAL A 144 5.88 4.18 4.45
N VAL A 145 5.74 3.18 5.30
CA VAL A 145 4.87 3.27 6.49
C VAL A 145 5.66 3.95 7.60
N THR A 146 5.11 5.01 8.16
CA THR A 146 5.75 5.79 9.22
C THR A 146 4.78 6.12 10.34
N ASP A 147 5.30 6.24 11.55
CA ASP A 147 4.59 6.68 12.75
C ASP A 147 4.85 8.15 13.11
N THR A 148 5.67 8.85 12.32
CA THR A 148 5.95 10.26 12.57
C THR A 148 4.75 11.14 12.24
N MET A 149 4.56 12.18 13.07
CA MET A 149 3.59 13.26 12.85
C MET A 149 4.30 14.56 12.42
N ASP A 150 5.63 14.54 12.28
CA ASP A 150 6.43 15.69 11.86
C ASP A 150 6.33 15.87 10.34
N GLU A 151 5.68 16.96 9.92
CA GLU A 151 5.51 17.32 8.51
C GLU A 151 6.85 17.42 7.77
N SER A 152 7.86 18.01 8.41
CA SER A 152 9.19 18.17 7.78
C SER A 152 9.86 16.81 7.52
N GLU A 153 9.67 15.86 8.40
CA GLU A 153 10.14 14.49 8.21
C GLU A 153 9.37 13.77 7.11
N ILE A 154 8.04 13.90 7.06
CA ILE A 154 7.22 13.33 5.99
C ILE A 154 7.62 13.90 4.62
N LEU A 155 7.84 15.21 4.52
CA LEU A 155 8.34 15.84 3.30
C LEU A 155 9.74 15.32 2.91
N ARG A 156 10.61 15.06 3.88
CA ARG A 156 11.93 14.48 3.64
C ARG A 156 11.82 13.05 3.08
N ILE A 157 10.89 12.24 3.63
CA ILE A 157 10.60 10.90 3.15
C ILE A 157 10.13 10.95 1.69
N LEU A 158 9.14 11.78 1.39
CA LEU A 158 8.58 11.92 0.04
C LEU A 158 9.56 12.47 -1.00
N LYS A 159 10.57 13.24 -0.58
CA LYS A 159 11.65 13.71 -1.46
C LYS A 159 12.71 12.65 -1.74
N SER A 160 12.71 11.53 -1.03
CA SER A 160 13.67 10.46 -1.25
C SER A 160 13.42 9.79 -2.59
N ASN A 161 14.50 9.53 -3.34
CA ASN A 161 14.39 8.92 -4.66
C ASN A 161 13.76 7.50 -4.56
N GLY A 162 12.83 7.19 -5.48
CA GLY A 162 12.10 5.93 -5.49
C GLY A 162 10.91 5.86 -4.53
N VAL A 163 10.75 6.82 -3.61
CA VAL A 163 9.57 6.89 -2.75
C VAL A 163 8.40 7.49 -3.52
N LYS A 164 7.34 6.72 -3.65
CA LYS A 164 6.10 7.10 -4.34
C LYS A 164 5.07 7.67 -3.36
N GLY A 165 5.11 7.25 -2.10
CA GLY A 165 4.12 7.66 -1.12
C GLY A 165 4.51 7.31 0.31
N VAL A 166 3.77 7.88 1.23
CA VAL A 166 3.85 7.60 2.66
C VAL A 166 2.50 7.13 3.17
N SER A 167 2.53 6.26 4.16
CA SER A 167 1.36 5.77 4.88
C SER A 167 1.67 5.73 6.37
N GLY A 168 0.68 5.82 7.25
CA GLY A 168 0.90 5.65 8.68
C GLY A 168 -0.01 6.44 9.60
N MET A 169 0.44 6.60 10.85
CA MET A 169 -0.36 7.15 11.95
C MET A 169 -0.76 8.62 11.77
N PHE A 170 0.03 9.42 11.06
CA PHE A 170 -0.33 10.82 10.78
C PHE A 170 -1.63 10.93 9.96
N ILE A 171 -1.97 9.84 9.26
CA ILE A 171 -3.18 9.69 8.45
C ILE A 171 -4.40 9.36 9.34
N SER A 172 -4.20 8.86 10.54
CA SER A 172 -5.28 8.46 11.45
C SER A 172 -5.88 9.62 12.26
N SER A 173 -5.32 10.82 12.18
CA SER A 173 -5.99 12.00 12.69
C SER A 173 -7.24 12.28 11.84
N VAL A 174 -8.38 12.08 12.44
CA VAL A 174 -9.73 12.13 11.83
C VAL A 174 -10.00 13.43 11.07
N ASP A 175 -9.24 14.48 11.35
CA ASP A 175 -9.43 15.84 10.85
C ASP A 175 -8.43 16.23 9.74
N MET A 176 -7.57 15.32 9.25
CA MET A 176 -6.61 15.66 8.21
C MET A 176 -7.29 15.69 6.84
N ASP A 177 -7.29 16.84 6.20
CA ASP A 177 -7.57 16.96 4.77
C ASP A 177 -6.28 16.69 4.00
N PHE A 178 -6.24 15.57 3.26
CA PHE A 178 -5.08 15.21 2.44
C PHE A 178 -4.85 16.17 1.28
N ASN A 179 -5.89 16.89 0.82
CA ASN A 179 -5.72 17.89 -0.24
C ASN A 179 -4.90 19.06 0.26
N ASP A 180 -5.13 19.53 1.49
CA ASP A 180 -4.32 20.59 2.11
C ASP A 180 -2.86 20.14 2.25
N PHE A 181 -2.64 18.90 2.69
CA PHE A 181 -1.30 18.34 2.79
C PHE A 181 -0.62 18.18 1.42
N LYS A 182 -1.36 17.78 0.39
CA LYS A 182 -0.85 17.72 -0.99
C LYS A 182 -0.41 19.09 -1.51
N GLU A 183 -1.15 20.16 -1.15
CA GLU A 183 -0.71 21.52 -1.49
C GLU A 183 0.62 21.89 -0.83
N VAL A 184 0.83 21.50 0.43
CA VAL A 184 2.11 21.68 1.12
C VAL A 184 3.21 20.90 0.38
N CYS A 185 2.98 19.66 0.01
CA CYS A 185 3.91 18.85 -0.76
C CYS A 185 4.26 19.49 -2.12
N MET A 186 3.26 19.97 -2.86
CA MET A 186 3.47 20.64 -4.15
C MET A 186 4.29 21.91 -4.00
N ARG A 187 4.01 22.74 -2.98
CA ARG A 187 4.82 23.93 -2.64
C ARG A 187 6.27 23.57 -2.29
N ALA A 188 6.48 22.39 -1.71
CA ALA A 188 7.81 21.84 -1.42
C ALA A 188 8.50 21.19 -2.64
N GLY A 189 7.89 21.24 -3.84
CA GLY A 189 8.41 20.69 -5.10
C GLY A 189 8.20 19.19 -5.28
N ILE A 190 7.31 18.57 -4.50
CA ILE A 190 6.95 17.16 -4.62
C ILE A 190 5.77 17.03 -5.57
N LYS A 191 5.87 16.14 -6.57
CA LYS A 191 4.75 15.84 -7.47
C LYS A 191 3.71 15.03 -6.73
N MET A 192 2.49 15.55 -6.64
CA MET A 192 1.35 14.87 -6.03
C MET A 192 0.27 14.58 -7.07
N THR A 193 -0.54 13.57 -6.81
CA THR A 193 -1.76 13.30 -7.58
C THR A 193 -2.77 14.40 -7.25
N SER A 194 -3.20 15.17 -8.25
CA SER A 194 -4.26 16.18 -8.08
C SER A 194 -5.63 15.56 -8.34
N PHE A 195 -6.67 16.13 -7.72
CA PHE A 195 -8.05 15.72 -7.96
C PHE A 195 -8.45 15.84 -9.45
N GLU A 196 -7.88 16.81 -10.17
CA GLU A 196 -8.10 17.03 -11.59
C GLU A 196 -7.54 15.89 -12.46
N SER A 197 -6.41 15.29 -12.10
CA SER A 197 -5.81 14.19 -12.86
C SER A 197 -6.60 12.86 -12.73
N MET A 198 -7.51 12.74 -11.78
CA MET A 198 -8.41 11.60 -11.64
C MET A 198 -9.67 11.69 -12.51
N MET A 199 -9.96 12.88 -13.06
CA MET A 199 -11.12 13.13 -13.92
C MET A 199 -10.84 12.91 -15.42
N ASP A 200 -9.59 12.70 -15.82
CA ASP A 200 -9.23 12.33 -17.19
C ASP A 200 -9.58 10.86 -17.47
N PHE A 201 -10.87 10.57 -17.55
CA PHE A 201 -11.34 9.37 -18.22
C PHE A 201 -11.10 9.57 -19.72
N PRO A 202 -10.44 8.61 -20.39
CA PRO A 202 -10.43 8.65 -21.85
C PRO A 202 -11.88 8.62 -22.32
N SER A 203 -12.29 9.68 -23.00
CA SER A 203 -13.57 9.72 -23.73
C SER A 203 -13.65 8.51 -24.67
N LEU A 204 -14.69 7.71 -24.52
CA LEU A 204 -15.06 6.56 -25.32
C LEU A 204 -15.07 6.85 -26.82
#